data_4dbe851ab4cf36df3ce44ac38deeb971
#
_entry.id   4dbe851ab4cf36df3ce44ac38deeb971
#
_cell.length_a   1.000
_cell.length_b   1.000
_cell.length_c   1.000
_cell.angle_alpha   90.00
_cell.angle_beta   90.00
_cell.angle_gamma   90.00
#
_symmetry.space_group_name_H-M   'P 1'
#
loop_
_entity.id
_entity.type
_entity.pdbx_description
1 polymer ?
#
loop_
_entity_poly.entity_id
_entity_poly.type
_entity_poly.pdbx_seq_one_letter_code
_entity_poly.pdbx_strand_id
1 'polypeptide(L)'
;MQAIGNYVLSKKPRTKIKYKTCEAFTNEYIDALQNNKVSAFRKKYRKIDLLLIDDIQFLDGKNRLQEEFFHTFNTLFESHKQIILTSDRTPSELEGLAPRLISRFEWGLVTELLKPDVETRTAILRKKAESMKLIIDFELLDYLAEKITSNIRSLEGALIRVATYVSLTHQKITTEQIDELLKDLLTKEELSVVSVDLIQKTVADHFDLRVSD
;
A
#
# COMPACT_ATOMS: atom_id res chain seq x y z
N MET A 1 -3.51 -6.63 2.22
CA MET A 1 -4.70 -7.32 1.64
C MET A 1 -4.45 -8.80 1.37
N GLN A 2 -3.50 -9.21 0.53
CA GLN A 2 -3.24 -10.63 0.19
C GLN A 2 -2.92 -11.51 1.42
N ALA A 3 -2.15 -11.00 2.39
CA ALA A 3 -1.85 -11.72 3.63
C ALA A 3 -3.12 -12.10 4.41
N ILE A 4 -4.12 -11.21 4.46
CA ILE A 4 -5.42 -11.47 5.11
C ILE A 4 -6.15 -12.60 4.37
N GLY A 5 -6.20 -12.54 3.04
CA GLY A 5 -6.80 -13.59 2.22
C GLY A 5 -6.17 -14.96 2.46
N ASN A 6 -4.83 -15.02 2.43
CA ASN A 6 -4.07 -16.24 2.69
C ASN A 6 -4.29 -16.78 4.13
N TYR A 7 -4.30 -15.88 5.12
CA TYR A 7 -4.60 -16.27 6.50
C TYR A 7 -6.00 -16.87 6.64
N VAL A 8 -7.01 -16.26 6.03
CA VAL A 8 -8.39 -16.79 6.06
C VAL A 8 -8.46 -18.16 5.40
N LEU A 9 -7.81 -18.35 4.23
CA LEU A 9 -7.76 -19.65 3.55
C LEU A 9 -7.04 -20.72 4.36
N SER A 10 -5.97 -20.36 5.09
CA SER A 10 -5.27 -21.32 5.97
C SER A 10 -6.14 -21.82 7.11
N LYS A 11 -7.08 -20.98 7.61
CA LYS A 11 -8.02 -21.37 8.68
C LYS A 11 -9.33 -21.96 8.14
N LYS A 12 -9.79 -21.49 6.98
CA LYS A 12 -11.06 -21.90 6.37
C LYS A 12 -10.87 -22.11 4.85
N PRO A 13 -10.34 -23.25 4.39
CA PRO A 13 -9.96 -23.49 2.99
C PRO A 13 -11.12 -23.39 1.98
N ARG A 14 -12.36 -23.55 2.43
CA ARG A 14 -13.55 -23.49 1.56
C ARG A 14 -14.13 -22.07 1.40
N THR A 15 -13.55 -21.05 2.03
CA THR A 15 -14.00 -19.66 1.95
C THR A 15 -13.83 -19.12 0.54
N LYS A 16 -14.90 -18.57 -0.02
CA LYS A 16 -14.87 -17.93 -1.33
C LYS A 16 -14.36 -16.50 -1.19
N ILE A 17 -13.08 -16.29 -1.49
CA ILE A 17 -12.43 -14.98 -1.42
C ILE A 17 -12.32 -14.37 -2.79
N LYS A 18 -12.57 -13.06 -2.89
CA LYS A 18 -12.31 -12.26 -4.08
C LYS A 18 -11.44 -11.07 -3.70
N TYR A 19 -10.20 -11.06 -4.22
CA TYR A 19 -9.30 -9.92 -4.16
C TYR A 19 -9.23 -9.25 -5.52
N LYS A 20 -9.33 -7.93 -5.54
CA LYS A 20 -9.16 -7.07 -6.71
C LYS A 20 -8.64 -5.69 -6.31
N THR A 21 -7.89 -5.04 -7.19
CA THR A 21 -7.75 -3.59 -7.13
C THR A 21 -9.03 -2.94 -7.62
N CYS A 22 -9.32 -1.73 -7.17
CA CYS A 22 -10.50 -0.98 -7.63
C CYS A 22 -10.48 -0.77 -9.15
N GLU A 23 -9.29 -0.58 -9.74
CA GLU A 23 -9.13 -0.49 -11.19
C GLU A 23 -9.52 -1.79 -11.90
N ALA A 24 -9.05 -2.93 -11.42
CA ALA A 24 -9.41 -4.23 -12.01
C ALA A 24 -10.91 -4.54 -11.85
N PHE A 25 -11.52 -4.14 -10.75
CA PHE A 25 -12.97 -4.21 -10.55
C PHE A 25 -13.72 -3.31 -11.55
N THR A 26 -13.21 -2.10 -11.78
CA THR A 26 -13.74 -1.15 -12.77
C THR A 26 -13.72 -1.73 -14.18
N ASN A 27 -12.58 -2.26 -14.60
CA ASN A 27 -12.40 -2.83 -15.94
C ASN A 27 -13.32 -4.02 -16.15
N GLU A 28 -13.44 -4.92 -15.17
CA GLU A 28 -14.37 -6.05 -15.24
C GLU A 28 -15.84 -5.58 -15.35
N TYR A 29 -16.22 -4.48 -14.69
CA TYR A 29 -17.57 -3.93 -14.78
C TYR A 29 -17.83 -3.32 -16.16
N ILE A 30 -16.86 -2.56 -16.71
CA ILE A 30 -16.96 -1.98 -18.06
C ILE A 30 -17.10 -3.09 -19.10
N ASP A 31 -16.26 -4.13 -19.01
CA ASP A 31 -16.36 -5.30 -19.90
C ASP A 31 -17.73 -5.99 -19.81
N ALA A 32 -18.26 -6.10 -18.60
CA ALA A 32 -19.58 -6.69 -18.38
C ALA A 32 -20.71 -5.84 -18.97
N LEU A 33 -20.58 -4.51 -18.95
CA LEU A 33 -21.52 -3.59 -19.60
C LEU A 33 -21.46 -3.71 -21.12
N GLN A 34 -20.27 -3.67 -21.70
CA GLN A 34 -20.07 -3.76 -23.15
C GLN A 34 -20.57 -5.09 -23.73
N ASN A 35 -20.41 -6.18 -22.97
CA ASN A 35 -20.79 -7.52 -23.40
C ASN A 35 -22.19 -7.96 -22.92
N ASN A 36 -23.00 -7.07 -22.34
CA ASN A 36 -24.32 -7.37 -21.75
C ASN A 36 -24.28 -8.49 -20.68
N LYS A 37 -23.17 -8.58 -19.91
CA LYS A 37 -22.92 -9.62 -18.88
C LYS A 37 -22.99 -9.09 -17.44
N VAL A 38 -23.64 -7.98 -17.21
CA VAL A 38 -23.74 -7.35 -15.86
C VAL A 38 -24.34 -8.32 -14.83
N SER A 39 -25.30 -9.15 -15.23
CA SER A 39 -25.89 -10.15 -14.33
C SER A 39 -24.86 -11.19 -13.86
N ALA A 40 -23.96 -11.63 -14.75
CA ALA A 40 -22.86 -12.54 -14.41
C ALA A 40 -21.83 -11.87 -13.49
N PHE A 41 -21.51 -10.59 -13.75
CA PHE A 41 -20.65 -9.77 -12.89
C PHE A 41 -21.22 -9.69 -11.47
N ARG A 42 -22.49 -9.32 -11.32
CA ARG A 42 -23.19 -9.26 -10.03
C ARG A 42 -23.13 -10.59 -9.29
N LYS A 43 -23.43 -11.71 -9.99
CA LYS A 43 -23.36 -13.05 -9.41
C LYS A 43 -21.95 -13.40 -8.92
N LYS A 44 -20.90 -12.97 -9.65
CA LYS A 44 -19.50 -13.20 -9.32
C LYS A 44 -19.07 -12.50 -8.03
N TYR A 45 -19.55 -11.27 -7.78
CA TYR A 45 -19.16 -10.46 -6.63
C TYR A 45 -20.10 -10.57 -5.42
N ARG A 46 -21.37 -10.95 -5.62
CA ARG A 46 -22.37 -11.03 -4.54
C ARG A 46 -22.52 -12.44 -3.93
N LYS A 47 -21.79 -13.46 -4.45
CA LYS A 47 -21.83 -14.85 -3.95
C LYS A 47 -20.50 -15.30 -3.33
N ILE A 48 -19.80 -14.40 -2.70
CA ILE A 48 -18.51 -14.64 -2.04
C ILE A 48 -18.64 -14.46 -0.53
N ASP A 49 -17.68 -14.99 0.22
CA ASP A 49 -17.65 -14.91 1.68
C ASP A 49 -16.75 -13.77 2.18
N LEU A 50 -15.75 -13.39 1.38
CA LEU A 50 -14.82 -12.29 1.67
C LEU A 50 -14.51 -11.51 0.40
N LEU A 51 -14.82 -10.21 0.42
CA LEU A 51 -14.43 -9.24 -0.61
C LEU A 51 -13.24 -8.42 -0.11
N LEU A 52 -12.18 -8.38 -0.90
CA LEU A 52 -11.00 -7.56 -0.67
C LEU A 52 -10.83 -6.61 -1.86
N ILE A 53 -11.01 -5.31 -1.66
CA ILE A 53 -10.79 -4.29 -2.71
C ILE A 53 -9.68 -3.34 -2.26
N ASP A 54 -8.66 -3.25 -3.10
CA ASP A 54 -7.50 -2.39 -2.89
C ASP A 54 -7.68 -1.06 -3.60
N ASP A 55 -7.26 0.02 -2.93
CA ASP A 55 -7.25 1.37 -3.47
C ASP A 55 -8.65 1.89 -3.87
N ILE A 56 -9.60 1.88 -2.91
CA ILE A 56 -11.01 2.25 -3.16
C ILE A 56 -11.19 3.71 -3.62
N GLN A 57 -10.21 4.61 -3.37
CA GLN A 57 -10.22 5.99 -3.85
C GLN A 57 -10.35 6.09 -5.38
N PHE A 58 -9.95 5.08 -6.14
CA PHE A 58 -10.14 5.03 -7.60
C PHE A 58 -11.60 4.86 -8.07
N LEU A 59 -12.58 4.80 -7.15
CA LEU A 59 -13.99 4.98 -7.48
C LEU A 59 -14.37 6.44 -7.75
N ASP A 60 -13.51 7.39 -7.36
CA ASP A 60 -13.75 8.81 -7.54
C ASP A 60 -14.18 9.16 -8.96
N GLY A 61 -15.21 10.03 -9.06
CA GLY A 61 -15.78 10.49 -10.33
C GLY A 61 -16.54 9.46 -11.15
N LYS A 62 -16.60 8.17 -10.73
CA LYS A 62 -17.20 7.07 -11.49
C LYS A 62 -18.63 6.74 -11.01
N ASN A 63 -19.57 7.66 -11.11
CA ASN A 63 -20.91 7.54 -10.51
C ASN A 63 -21.63 6.21 -10.74
N ARG A 64 -21.64 5.68 -11.98
CA ARG A 64 -22.29 4.40 -12.29
C ARG A 64 -21.61 3.21 -11.60
N LEU A 65 -20.29 3.27 -11.48
CA LEU A 65 -19.53 2.23 -10.80
C LEU A 65 -19.72 2.30 -9.28
N GLN A 66 -19.76 3.52 -8.72
CA GLN A 66 -20.07 3.72 -7.31
C GLN A 66 -21.44 3.17 -6.95
N GLU A 67 -22.43 3.33 -7.84
CA GLU A 67 -23.76 2.75 -7.66
C GLU A 67 -23.74 1.21 -7.65
N GLU A 68 -23.06 0.59 -8.62
CA GLU A 68 -22.92 -0.87 -8.66
C GLU A 68 -22.15 -1.40 -7.45
N PHE A 69 -21.08 -0.70 -7.04
CA PHE A 69 -20.32 -1.03 -5.86
C PHE A 69 -21.17 -0.93 -4.59
N PHE A 70 -21.95 0.13 -4.44
CA PHE A 70 -22.88 0.31 -3.31
C PHE A 70 -23.87 -0.84 -3.19
N HIS A 71 -24.47 -1.26 -4.29
CA HIS A 71 -25.38 -2.41 -4.29
C HIS A 71 -24.67 -3.73 -3.97
N THR A 72 -23.43 -3.90 -4.44
CA THR A 72 -22.63 -5.09 -4.13
C THR A 72 -22.25 -5.11 -2.65
N PHE A 73 -21.81 -3.96 -2.13
CA PHE A 73 -21.51 -3.78 -0.70
C PHE A 73 -22.72 -4.13 0.19
N ASN A 74 -23.87 -3.53 -0.09
CA ASN A 74 -25.08 -3.80 0.70
C ASN A 74 -25.50 -5.27 0.67
N THR A 75 -25.47 -5.91 -0.51
CA THR A 75 -25.81 -7.34 -0.63
C THR A 75 -24.88 -8.21 0.22
N LEU A 76 -23.59 -7.94 0.24
CA LEU A 76 -22.62 -8.67 1.05
C LEU A 76 -22.80 -8.37 2.54
N PHE A 77 -23.00 -7.10 2.89
CA PHE A 77 -23.20 -6.65 4.26
C PHE A 77 -24.45 -7.29 4.89
N GLU A 78 -25.59 -7.23 4.22
CA GLU A 78 -26.86 -7.83 4.65
C GLU A 78 -26.77 -9.36 4.75
N SER A 79 -25.93 -9.98 3.93
CA SER A 79 -25.63 -11.42 3.99
C SER A 79 -24.57 -11.78 5.02
N HIS A 80 -24.16 -10.86 5.89
CA HIS A 80 -23.10 -11.03 6.89
C HIS A 80 -21.78 -11.54 6.31
N LYS A 81 -21.43 -11.09 5.09
CA LYS A 81 -20.15 -11.39 4.46
C LYS A 81 -19.11 -10.34 4.84
N GLN A 82 -17.86 -10.74 4.89
CA GLN A 82 -16.79 -9.83 5.24
C GLN A 82 -16.35 -9.00 4.02
N ILE A 83 -16.17 -7.71 4.26
CA ILE A 83 -15.63 -6.76 3.27
C ILE A 83 -14.42 -6.09 3.90
N ILE A 84 -13.33 -5.98 3.16
CA ILE A 84 -12.12 -5.25 3.57
C ILE A 84 -11.71 -4.37 2.40
N LEU A 85 -11.57 -3.09 2.68
CA LEU A 85 -11.20 -2.06 1.72
C LEU A 85 -9.90 -1.42 2.18
N THR A 86 -9.06 -0.98 1.24
CA THR A 86 -7.94 -0.10 1.53
C THR A 86 -8.11 1.23 0.81
N SER A 87 -7.53 2.27 1.37
CA SER A 87 -7.47 3.61 0.81
C SER A 87 -6.18 4.30 1.23
N ASP A 88 -5.75 5.29 0.46
CA ASP A 88 -4.63 6.18 0.77
C ASP A 88 -5.01 7.31 1.76
N ARG A 89 -6.30 7.44 2.07
CA ARG A 89 -6.87 8.47 2.96
C ARG A 89 -8.11 7.94 3.69
N THR A 90 -8.56 8.67 4.69
CA THR A 90 -9.75 8.29 5.49
C THR A 90 -11.03 8.39 4.65
N PRO A 91 -12.11 7.67 5.03
CA PRO A 91 -13.38 7.74 4.28
C PRO A 91 -13.92 9.17 4.14
N SER A 92 -13.79 10.01 5.17
CA SER A 92 -14.22 11.41 5.17
C SER A 92 -13.46 12.31 4.19
N GLU A 93 -12.23 11.93 3.81
CA GLU A 93 -11.39 12.66 2.85
C GLU A 93 -11.61 12.21 1.40
N LEU A 94 -12.48 11.25 1.16
CA LEU A 94 -12.82 10.75 -0.18
C LEU A 94 -13.90 11.63 -0.84
N GLU A 95 -13.54 12.87 -1.19
CA GLU A 95 -14.48 13.91 -1.67
C GLU A 95 -15.30 13.52 -2.91
N GLY A 96 -14.73 12.72 -3.80
CA GLY A 96 -15.37 12.29 -5.05
C GLY A 96 -16.26 11.06 -4.93
N LEU A 97 -16.47 10.53 -3.71
CA LEU A 97 -17.38 9.41 -3.46
C LEU A 97 -18.77 9.89 -3.03
N ALA A 98 -19.78 9.14 -3.45
CA ALA A 98 -21.15 9.41 -3.02
C ALA A 98 -21.26 9.31 -1.48
N PRO A 99 -21.95 10.27 -0.80
CA PRO A 99 -22.07 10.29 0.67
C PRO A 99 -22.57 8.98 1.28
N ARG A 100 -23.44 8.26 0.56
CA ARG A 100 -23.94 6.94 0.98
C ARG A 100 -22.84 5.87 1.07
N LEU A 101 -21.78 5.95 0.25
CA LEU A 101 -20.62 5.04 0.34
C LEU A 101 -19.74 5.42 1.51
N ILE A 102 -19.45 6.70 1.68
CA ILE A 102 -18.67 7.23 2.80
C ILE A 102 -19.28 6.77 4.13
N SER A 103 -20.58 7.00 4.31
CA SER A 103 -21.32 6.56 5.51
C SER A 103 -21.22 5.04 5.76
N ARG A 104 -21.22 4.22 4.70
CA ARG A 104 -21.04 2.76 4.83
C ARG A 104 -19.63 2.38 5.23
N PHE A 105 -18.62 3.10 4.75
CA PHE A 105 -17.22 2.83 5.10
C PHE A 105 -16.93 3.24 6.55
N GLU A 106 -17.47 4.36 6.99
CA GLU A 106 -17.34 4.85 8.38
C GLU A 106 -18.07 3.97 9.41
N TRP A 107 -19.10 3.27 8.99
CA TRP A 107 -19.85 2.36 9.89
C TRP A 107 -19.06 1.09 10.23
N GLY A 108 -17.99 0.78 9.49
CA GLY A 108 -17.08 -0.33 9.73
C GLY A 108 -15.96 0.02 10.72
N LEU A 109 -15.06 -0.94 10.94
CA LEU A 109 -13.81 -0.67 11.62
C LEU A 109 -12.85 0.05 10.66
N VAL A 110 -12.56 1.31 10.93
CA VAL A 110 -11.52 2.07 10.24
C VAL A 110 -10.25 2.01 11.08
N THR A 111 -9.14 1.65 10.45
CA THR A 111 -7.82 1.58 11.10
C THR A 111 -6.76 2.12 10.16
N GLU A 112 -5.78 2.79 10.70
CA GLU A 112 -4.64 3.32 9.97
C GLU A 112 -3.46 2.35 10.06
N LEU A 113 -2.73 2.21 8.94
CA LEU A 113 -1.45 1.51 8.90
C LEU A 113 -0.34 2.56 8.93
N LEU A 114 0.26 2.72 10.09
CA LEU A 114 1.38 3.65 10.29
C LEU A 114 2.65 3.17 9.57
N LYS A 115 3.56 4.11 9.32
CA LYS A 115 4.91 3.76 8.86
C LYS A 115 5.58 2.85 9.88
N PRO A 116 6.23 1.77 9.45
CA PRO A 116 6.92 0.86 10.36
C PRO A 116 8.15 1.53 10.98
N ASP A 117 8.46 1.16 12.21
CA ASP A 117 9.73 1.48 12.86
C ASP A 117 10.92 0.76 12.20
N VAL A 118 12.13 1.08 12.62
CA VAL A 118 13.36 0.51 12.04
C VAL A 118 13.41 -1.02 12.22
N GLU A 119 12.97 -1.52 13.37
CA GLU A 119 12.97 -2.95 13.68
C GLU A 119 12.04 -3.72 12.74
N THR A 120 10.83 -3.19 12.53
CA THR A 120 9.86 -3.75 11.59
C THR A 120 10.37 -3.68 10.15
N ARG A 121 11.03 -2.58 9.73
CA ARG A 121 11.64 -2.45 8.40
C ARG A 121 12.74 -3.49 8.18
N THR A 122 13.63 -3.67 9.18
CA THR A 122 14.65 -4.72 9.16
C THR A 122 14.03 -6.11 9.02
N ALA A 123 12.98 -6.41 9.80
CA ALA A 123 12.29 -7.70 9.71
C ALA A 123 11.65 -7.93 8.33
N ILE A 124 11.09 -6.91 7.71
CA ILE A 124 10.55 -6.96 6.35
C ILE A 124 11.66 -7.28 5.35
N LEU A 125 12.81 -6.57 5.42
CA LEU A 125 13.95 -6.80 4.54
C LEU A 125 14.51 -8.22 4.68
N ARG A 126 14.67 -8.72 5.91
CA ARG A 126 15.15 -10.09 6.18
C ARG A 126 14.23 -11.12 5.53
N LYS A 127 12.92 -11.02 5.78
CA LYS A 127 11.94 -11.91 5.18
C LYS A 127 11.90 -11.83 3.66
N LYS A 128 12.10 -10.65 3.09
CA LYS A 128 12.16 -10.46 1.64
C LYS A 128 13.42 -11.09 1.06
N ALA A 129 14.58 -10.88 1.68
CA ALA A 129 15.86 -11.49 1.30
C ALA A 129 15.79 -13.02 1.34
N GLU A 130 15.22 -13.59 2.41
CA GLU A 130 14.97 -15.03 2.51
C GLU A 130 14.11 -15.56 1.37
N SER A 131 12.99 -14.86 1.07
CA SER A 131 12.07 -15.26 -0.01
C SER A 131 12.74 -15.23 -1.39
N MET A 132 13.71 -14.36 -1.59
CA MET A 132 14.52 -14.23 -2.80
C MET A 132 15.76 -15.14 -2.80
N LYS A 133 16.01 -15.85 -1.70
CA LYS A 133 17.21 -16.68 -1.46
C LYS A 133 18.51 -15.88 -1.59
N LEU A 134 18.49 -14.64 -1.15
CA LEU A 134 19.65 -13.75 -1.19
C LEU A 134 20.57 -14.04 0.00
N ILE A 135 21.86 -14.13 -0.27
CA ILE A 135 22.90 -14.19 0.74
C ILE A 135 23.43 -12.76 0.93
N ILE A 136 22.89 -12.06 1.91
CA ILE A 136 23.25 -10.69 2.27
C ILE A 136 23.55 -10.66 3.77
N ASP A 137 24.59 -9.93 4.17
CA ASP A 137 24.95 -9.74 5.56
C ASP A 137 23.85 -8.93 6.29
N PHE A 138 23.50 -9.33 7.50
CA PHE A 138 22.41 -8.70 8.27
C PHE A 138 22.68 -7.22 8.54
N GLU A 139 23.93 -6.83 8.76
CA GLU A 139 24.34 -5.44 8.97
C GLU A 139 23.96 -4.52 7.79
N LEU A 140 24.00 -5.04 6.56
CA LEU A 140 23.56 -4.27 5.38
C LEU A 140 22.06 -4.13 5.30
N LEU A 141 21.29 -5.10 5.78
CA LEU A 141 19.83 -4.99 5.86
C LEU A 141 19.43 -3.97 6.93
N ASP A 142 20.10 -3.96 8.06
CA ASP A 142 19.88 -2.98 9.12
C ASP A 142 20.26 -1.58 8.62
N TYR A 143 21.39 -1.42 7.93
CA TYR A 143 21.80 -0.17 7.28
C TYR A 143 20.73 0.36 6.30
N LEU A 144 20.22 -0.50 5.41
CA LEU A 144 19.14 -0.11 4.49
C LEU A 144 17.87 0.31 5.23
N ALA A 145 17.51 -0.41 6.30
CA ALA A 145 16.35 -0.10 7.12
C ALA A 145 16.46 1.25 7.85
N GLU A 146 17.67 1.65 8.24
CA GLU A 146 17.94 2.96 8.86
C GLU A 146 17.87 4.09 7.82
N LYS A 147 18.47 3.90 6.65
CA LYS A 147 18.59 4.93 5.61
C LYS A 147 17.30 5.22 4.86
N ILE A 148 16.44 4.19 4.65
CA ILE A 148 15.24 4.33 3.82
C ILE A 148 14.00 4.27 4.71
N THR A 149 13.39 5.43 4.92
CA THR A 149 12.30 5.64 5.89
C THR A 149 11.00 6.08 5.25
N SER A 150 11.01 6.54 4.00
CA SER A 150 9.85 7.14 3.33
C SER A 150 8.70 6.16 3.15
N ASN A 151 8.98 4.98 2.59
CA ASN A 151 7.97 3.94 2.38
C ASN A 151 8.59 2.56 2.11
N ILE A 152 7.81 1.52 2.32
CA ILE A 152 8.25 0.12 2.14
C ILE A 152 8.55 -0.22 0.67
N ARG A 153 7.91 0.41 -0.31
CA ARG A 153 8.20 0.16 -1.73
C ARG A 153 9.60 0.63 -2.10
N SER A 154 10.02 1.79 -1.60
CA SER A 154 11.40 2.29 -1.76
C SER A 154 12.39 1.36 -1.08
N LEU A 155 12.07 0.88 0.13
CA LEU A 155 12.89 -0.05 0.89
C LEU A 155 13.08 -1.39 0.16
N GLU A 156 12.00 -1.99 -0.33
CA GLU A 156 12.07 -3.22 -1.15
C GLU A 156 12.81 -2.98 -2.47
N GLY A 157 12.58 -1.83 -3.11
CA GLY A 157 13.29 -1.45 -4.34
C GLY A 157 14.80 -1.34 -4.14
N ALA A 158 15.25 -0.78 -3.02
CA ALA A 158 16.65 -0.72 -2.65
C ALA A 158 17.25 -2.11 -2.45
N LEU A 159 16.56 -2.99 -1.71
CA LEU A 159 17.00 -4.38 -1.55
C LEU A 159 17.17 -5.09 -2.90
N ILE A 160 16.21 -4.90 -3.83
CA ILE A 160 16.28 -5.51 -5.16
C ILE A 160 17.49 -4.99 -5.94
N ARG A 161 17.79 -3.69 -5.88
CA ARG A 161 18.99 -3.10 -6.53
C ARG A 161 20.27 -3.68 -5.97
N VAL A 162 20.40 -3.74 -4.64
CA VAL A 162 21.55 -4.35 -3.94
C VAL A 162 21.70 -5.82 -4.32
N ALA A 163 20.59 -6.58 -4.29
CA ALA A 163 20.58 -7.98 -4.67
C ALA A 163 21.03 -8.21 -6.12
N THR A 164 20.56 -7.37 -7.03
CA THR A 164 20.94 -7.41 -8.45
C THR A 164 22.42 -7.14 -8.62
N TYR A 165 22.95 -6.12 -7.94
CA TYR A 165 24.37 -5.79 -7.97
C TYR A 165 25.23 -6.98 -7.48
N VAL A 166 24.93 -7.53 -6.32
CA VAL A 166 25.64 -8.69 -5.76
C VAL A 166 25.56 -9.91 -6.69
N SER A 167 24.41 -10.14 -7.30
CA SER A 167 24.20 -11.26 -8.23
C SER A 167 25.04 -11.12 -9.53
N LEU A 168 25.18 -9.89 -10.03
CA LEU A 168 25.94 -9.61 -11.26
C LEU A 168 27.45 -9.57 -11.04
N THR A 169 27.90 -9.02 -9.90
CA THR A 169 29.33 -8.86 -9.62
C THR A 169 29.94 -10.09 -8.93
N HIS A 170 29.10 -10.92 -8.30
CA HIS A 170 29.53 -12.02 -7.43
C HIS A 170 30.46 -11.58 -6.29
N GLN A 171 30.40 -10.30 -5.90
CA GLN A 171 31.21 -9.70 -4.85
C GLN A 171 30.34 -9.30 -3.65
N LYS A 172 30.94 -9.27 -2.46
CA LYS A 172 30.31 -8.65 -1.29
C LYS A 172 30.25 -7.15 -1.53
N ILE A 173 29.11 -6.54 -1.23
CA ILE A 173 28.91 -5.09 -1.34
C ILE A 173 29.19 -4.44 0.01
N THR A 174 29.82 -3.25 0.01
CA THR A 174 30.07 -2.43 1.21
C THR A 174 28.98 -1.35 1.35
N THR A 175 28.95 -0.67 2.50
CA THR A 175 28.02 0.44 2.76
C THR A 175 28.25 1.61 1.81
N GLU A 176 29.53 1.93 1.51
CA GLU A 176 29.89 3.00 0.56
C GLU A 176 29.40 2.69 -0.86
N GLN A 177 29.49 1.43 -1.27
CA GLN A 177 28.98 0.98 -2.56
C GLN A 177 27.44 0.99 -2.61
N ILE A 178 26.76 0.73 -1.48
CA ILE A 178 25.32 0.88 -1.35
C ILE A 178 24.92 2.35 -1.50
N ASP A 179 25.63 3.28 -0.87
CA ASP A 179 25.36 4.70 -0.97
C ASP A 179 25.51 5.21 -2.42
N GLU A 180 26.52 4.75 -3.12
CA GLU A 180 26.71 5.08 -4.55
C GLU A 180 25.60 4.48 -5.42
N LEU A 181 25.27 3.20 -5.22
CA LEU A 181 24.24 2.48 -5.97
C LEU A 181 22.83 3.07 -5.76
N LEU A 182 22.57 3.59 -4.57
CA LEU A 182 21.26 4.11 -4.15
C LEU A 182 21.22 5.63 -4.05
N LYS A 183 22.23 6.34 -4.56
CA LYS A 183 22.39 7.79 -4.42
C LYS A 183 21.12 8.57 -4.77
N ASP A 184 20.47 8.21 -5.89
CA ASP A 184 19.22 8.82 -6.34
C ASP A 184 18.06 8.66 -5.35
N LEU A 185 18.03 7.53 -4.66
CA LEU A 185 17.00 7.19 -3.69
C LEU A 185 17.29 7.85 -2.34
N LEU A 186 18.56 7.83 -1.88
CA LEU A 186 18.99 8.48 -0.64
C LEU A 186 18.82 9.99 -0.68
N THR A 187 19.16 10.63 -1.80
CA THR A 187 18.91 12.08 -1.99
C THR A 187 17.40 12.41 -1.86
N LYS A 188 16.52 11.55 -2.37
CA LYS A 188 15.06 11.74 -2.19
C LYS A 188 14.62 11.55 -0.74
N GLU A 189 15.22 10.60 -0.02
CA GLU A 189 14.95 10.41 1.42
C GLU A 189 15.35 11.67 2.21
N GLU A 190 16.54 12.21 1.97
CA GLU A 190 17.02 13.44 2.61
C GLU A 190 16.08 14.63 2.35
N LEU A 191 15.64 14.81 1.11
CA LEU A 191 14.69 15.86 0.73
C LEU A 191 13.30 15.64 1.35
N SER A 192 12.90 14.39 1.61
CA SER A 192 11.62 14.08 2.22
C SER A 192 11.54 14.41 3.73
N VAL A 193 12.69 14.57 4.37
CA VAL A 193 12.81 14.97 5.80
C VAL A 193 12.75 16.49 5.96
N VAL A 194 12.86 17.25 4.86
CA VAL A 194 12.78 18.72 4.90
C VAL A 194 11.36 19.14 5.30
N SER A 195 11.19 19.50 6.58
CA SER A 195 9.94 20.07 7.09
C SER A 195 9.96 21.59 7.01
N VAL A 196 8.76 22.21 7.07
CA VAL A 196 8.65 23.68 7.15
C VAL A 196 9.46 24.21 8.32
N ASP A 197 9.40 23.52 9.47
CA ASP A 197 10.15 23.90 10.68
C ASP A 197 11.67 23.85 10.46
N LEU A 198 12.17 22.84 9.74
CA LEU A 198 13.58 22.74 9.39
C LEU A 198 14.01 23.87 8.45
N ILE A 199 13.18 24.22 7.46
CA ILE A 199 13.42 25.35 6.55
C ILE A 199 13.44 26.64 7.35
N GLN A 200 12.44 26.91 8.19
CA GLN A 200 12.37 28.10 9.03
C GLN A 200 13.59 28.21 9.94
N LYS A 201 13.97 27.12 10.61
CA LYS A 201 15.14 27.09 11.48
C LYS A 201 16.42 27.37 10.70
N THR A 202 16.62 26.73 9.54
CA THR A 202 17.82 26.91 8.70
C THR A 202 17.93 28.34 8.18
N VAL A 203 16.81 28.94 7.75
CA VAL A 203 16.74 30.33 7.32
C VAL A 203 17.02 31.28 8.46
N ALA A 204 16.39 31.06 9.62
CA ALA A 204 16.63 31.87 10.82
C ALA A 204 18.08 31.82 11.27
N ASP A 205 18.66 30.62 11.33
CA ASP A 205 20.09 30.43 11.66
C ASP A 205 21.03 31.13 10.66
N HIS A 206 20.68 31.08 9.35
CA HIS A 206 21.47 31.73 8.29
C HIS A 206 21.45 33.27 8.40
N PHE A 207 20.33 33.86 8.79
CA PHE A 207 20.16 35.31 8.91
C PHE A 207 20.29 35.81 10.35
N ASP A 208 20.70 34.94 11.28
CA ASP A 208 20.83 35.25 12.71
C ASP A 208 19.52 35.80 13.35
N LEU A 209 18.39 35.24 12.91
CA LEU A 209 17.02 35.58 13.38
C LEU A 209 16.49 34.51 14.31
N ARG A 210 15.52 34.86 15.15
CA ARG A 210 14.76 33.89 15.97
C ARG A 210 13.52 33.43 15.20
N VAL A 211 13.21 32.13 15.25
CA VAL A 211 12.01 31.54 14.59
C VAL A 211 10.68 32.12 15.13
N SER A 212 10.73 32.85 16.23
CA SER A 212 9.56 33.52 16.87
C SER A 212 9.38 34.97 16.43
N ASP A 213 10.21 35.50 15.61
CA ASP A 213 10.15 36.86 15.04
C ASP A 213 9.64 36.82 13.59
#